data_f897d29800323e4003e25607081bf84f
#
_entry.id   f897d29800323e4003e25607081bf84f
#
_cell.length_a   1.000
_cell.length_b   1.000
_cell.length_c   1.000
_cell.angle_alpha   90.00
_cell.angle_beta   90.00
_cell.angle_gamma   90.00
#
_symmetry.space_group_name_H-M   'P 1'
#
loop_
_entity.id
_entity.type
_entity.pdbx_description
1 polymer ?
#
loop_
_entity_poly.entity_id
_entity_poly.type
_entity_poly.pdbx_seq_one_letter_code
_entity_poly.pdbx_strand_id
1 'polypeptide(L)'
;MQSERKSLIGFSNTEIAFLDHTNYSLRQAYLLFKVMNNRSLVNLFKHLVDIAFATRLPINGIIKGTIYRHFVGGMSIDDCAKTIDRLAKRNVQSILDYAQEGEESDEVFDATCREVIRTIDFAKKHQSVPFSVFKITGIGRLDLLAKVSARERLTDDEQAEYKRVEERVEAIFKRGHELGVPVMVDAEQTWIQPVLDELVMRLMALYNSEKAIVQNTYQMYRHDSLERLKQHHRMALEGGFKFGLKIVRGAYMEKERERAIEMGYPCLIQPDKASTDRDFNDVIRYMLDHVDSIDFMVATHNEKSSLLLARLIDERGLPRNHPGIYFSQLYGMSDHITYNLSEQGYNVAKYVPYGAVRTMMPYLFRRAEENSSVEGQTSRELKMIDAEIKRRKTSLFNLPNVGRVKQEFGE
;
A
#
# COMPACT_ATOMS: atom_id res chain seq x y z
N MET A 1 -7.05 -15.81 38.62
CA MET A 1 -7.03 -15.54 37.18
C MET A 1 -6.88 -14.03 37.00
N GLN A 2 -5.67 -13.55 36.80
CA GLN A 2 -5.39 -12.15 36.54
C GLN A 2 -5.85 -11.84 35.09
N SER A 3 -6.83 -10.97 34.93
CA SER A 3 -7.13 -10.37 33.64
C SER A 3 -5.91 -9.50 33.28
N GLU A 4 -5.05 -9.98 32.39
CA GLU A 4 -4.09 -9.11 31.73
C GLU A 4 -4.88 -7.95 31.11
N ARG A 5 -4.72 -6.77 31.66
CA ARG A 5 -5.20 -5.53 31.03
C ARG A 5 -4.50 -5.45 29.67
N LYS A 6 -5.22 -5.82 28.59
CA LYS A 6 -4.73 -5.57 27.22
C LYS A 6 -4.35 -4.08 27.16
N SER A 7 -3.07 -3.79 27.01
CA SER A 7 -2.60 -2.41 26.96
C SER A 7 -3.29 -1.72 25.79
N LEU A 8 -3.86 -0.54 26.04
CA LEU A 8 -4.44 0.30 24.99
C LEU A 8 -3.40 0.55 23.93
N ILE A 9 -3.75 0.26 22.68
CA ILE A 9 -2.85 0.46 21.55
C ILE A 9 -2.54 1.94 21.38
N GLY A 10 -1.28 2.28 21.18
CA GLY A 10 -0.82 3.63 20.90
C GLY A 10 0.33 3.64 19.89
N PHE A 11 0.44 4.69 19.09
CA PHE A 11 1.45 4.81 18.05
C PHE A 11 2.58 5.80 18.38
N SER A 12 2.73 6.14 19.66
CA SER A 12 3.75 7.09 20.12
C SER A 12 5.07 6.44 20.55
N ASN A 13 5.14 5.11 20.59
CA ASN A 13 6.37 4.41 20.96
C ASN A 13 7.37 4.42 19.80
N THR A 14 8.31 5.36 19.84
CA THR A 14 9.34 5.54 18.82
C THR A 14 10.42 4.46 18.88
N GLU A 15 10.66 3.87 20.04
CA GLU A 15 11.61 2.76 20.19
C GLU A 15 11.18 1.55 19.38
N ILE A 16 9.93 1.14 19.51
CA ILE A 16 9.34 0.08 18.69
C ILE A 16 9.35 0.46 17.22
N ALA A 17 8.94 1.69 16.89
CA ALA A 17 8.83 2.17 15.51
C ALA A 17 10.14 2.13 14.74
N PHE A 18 11.26 2.49 15.38
CA PHE A 18 12.55 2.68 14.73
C PHE A 18 13.64 1.73 15.21
N LEU A 19 13.29 0.60 15.82
CA LEU A 19 14.24 -0.35 16.39
C LEU A 19 15.29 -0.79 15.35
N ASP A 20 14.91 -1.07 14.12
CA ASP A 20 15.78 -1.55 13.05
C ASP A 20 16.57 -0.43 12.35
N HIS A 21 16.32 0.82 12.71
CA HIS A 21 17.02 1.96 12.15
C HIS A 21 18.32 2.25 12.93
N THR A 22 19.44 2.35 12.20
CA THR A 22 20.67 2.91 12.75
C THR A 22 20.54 4.42 12.95
N ASN A 23 21.38 5.03 13.77
CA ASN A 23 21.42 6.49 13.91
C ASN A 23 21.71 7.20 12.59
N TYR A 24 22.47 6.57 11.70
CA TYR A 24 22.73 7.08 10.36
C TYR A 24 21.48 7.04 9.47
N SER A 25 20.79 5.90 9.41
CA SER A 25 19.56 5.77 8.61
C SER A 25 18.44 6.69 9.11
N LEU A 26 18.31 6.91 10.42
CA LEU A 26 17.35 7.88 10.97
C LEU A 26 17.67 9.31 10.54
N ARG A 27 18.94 9.71 10.53
CA ARG A 27 19.34 11.05 10.05
C ARG A 27 19.08 11.21 8.55
N GLN A 28 19.34 10.17 7.76
CA GLN A 28 19.00 10.18 6.32
C GLN A 28 17.51 10.32 6.11
N ALA A 29 16.68 9.54 6.82
CA ALA A 29 15.22 9.64 6.77
C ALA A 29 14.76 11.05 7.17
N TYR A 30 15.30 11.60 8.27
CA TYR A 30 14.99 12.97 8.71
C TYR A 30 15.24 14.01 7.62
N LEU A 31 16.41 13.95 6.98
CA LEU A 31 16.77 14.88 5.91
C LEU A 31 15.86 14.71 4.69
N LEU A 32 15.57 13.46 4.31
CA LEU A 32 14.67 13.15 3.20
C LEU A 32 13.28 13.73 3.44
N PHE A 33 12.66 13.43 4.57
CA PHE A 33 11.33 13.97 4.90
C PHE A 33 11.32 15.49 5.07
N LYS A 34 12.40 16.08 5.56
CA LYS A 34 12.53 17.53 5.64
C LYS A 34 12.53 18.20 4.26
N VAL A 35 13.20 17.59 3.27
CA VAL A 35 13.19 18.05 1.88
C VAL A 35 11.80 17.84 1.27
N MET A 36 11.21 16.65 1.44
CA MET A 36 9.88 16.31 0.91
C MET A 36 8.76 17.17 1.51
N ASN A 37 8.93 17.74 2.69
CA ASN A 37 7.95 18.65 3.29
C ASN A 37 7.94 20.06 2.64
N ASN A 38 8.83 20.31 1.68
CA ASN A 38 8.90 21.57 0.96
C ASN A 38 8.50 21.38 -0.50
N ARG A 39 7.28 21.81 -0.86
CA ARG A 39 6.71 21.65 -2.22
C ARG A 39 7.60 22.28 -3.30
N SER A 40 8.20 23.43 -3.04
CA SER A 40 9.09 24.10 -3.99
C SER A 40 10.36 23.28 -4.26
N LEU A 41 10.94 22.67 -3.22
CA LEU A 41 12.09 21.78 -3.38
C LEU A 41 11.70 20.49 -4.14
N VAL A 42 10.55 19.91 -3.86
CA VAL A 42 10.06 18.73 -4.58
C VAL A 42 9.90 19.04 -6.06
N ASN A 43 9.26 20.15 -6.41
CA ASN A 43 9.09 20.58 -7.82
C ASN A 43 10.44 20.85 -8.50
N LEU A 44 11.37 21.50 -7.81
CA LEU A 44 12.72 21.73 -8.34
C LEU A 44 13.43 20.40 -8.61
N PHE A 45 13.39 19.46 -7.68
CA PHE A 45 14.00 18.13 -7.87
C PHE A 45 13.36 17.37 -9.03
N LYS A 46 12.04 17.44 -9.20
CA LYS A 46 11.34 16.83 -10.32
C LYS A 46 11.89 17.35 -11.65
N HIS A 47 11.96 18.67 -11.83
CA HIS A 47 12.52 19.28 -13.03
C HIS A 47 13.99 18.89 -13.27
N LEU A 48 14.82 18.89 -12.21
CA LEU A 48 16.22 18.51 -12.36
C LEU A 48 16.38 17.04 -12.77
N VAL A 49 15.56 16.15 -12.25
CA VAL A 49 15.55 14.72 -12.63
C VAL A 49 15.09 14.55 -14.06
N ASP A 50 14.05 15.26 -14.50
CA ASP A 50 13.56 15.21 -15.89
C ASP A 50 14.63 15.67 -16.89
N ILE A 51 15.31 16.79 -16.58
CA ILE A 51 16.45 17.28 -17.38
C ILE A 51 17.58 16.25 -17.41
N ALA A 52 17.93 15.68 -16.28
CA ALA A 52 19.02 14.72 -16.18
C ALA A 52 18.73 13.44 -16.97
N PHE A 53 17.49 12.94 -16.98
CA PHE A 53 17.11 11.80 -17.82
C PHE A 53 17.07 12.16 -19.30
N ALA A 54 16.59 13.36 -19.67
CA ALA A 54 16.60 13.84 -21.05
C ALA A 54 18.02 13.98 -21.61
N THR A 55 18.96 14.43 -20.77
CA THR A 55 20.39 14.61 -21.12
C THR A 55 21.24 13.36 -20.85
N ARG A 56 20.62 12.24 -20.43
CA ARG A 56 21.28 10.96 -20.11
C ARG A 56 22.37 11.05 -19.04
N LEU A 57 22.25 11.99 -18.10
CA LEU A 57 23.18 12.08 -16.98
C LEU A 57 23.05 10.86 -16.05
N PRO A 58 24.16 10.32 -15.50
CA PRO A 58 24.17 9.10 -14.70
C PRO A 58 23.71 9.35 -13.26
N ILE A 59 22.47 9.84 -13.07
CA ILE A 59 21.90 10.16 -11.74
C ILE A 59 21.30 8.95 -11.00
N ASN A 60 21.19 7.80 -11.66
CA ASN A 60 20.59 6.59 -11.08
C ASN A 60 21.22 6.20 -9.73
N GLY A 61 22.53 6.37 -9.57
CA GLY A 61 23.23 6.08 -8.32
C GLY A 61 22.81 6.98 -7.15
N ILE A 62 22.60 8.27 -7.44
CA ILE A 62 22.13 9.25 -6.43
C ILE A 62 20.71 8.94 -6.02
N ILE A 63 19.81 8.71 -6.99
CA ILE A 63 18.41 8.35 -6.73
C ILE A 63 18.33 7.06 -5.92
N LYS A 64 19.11 6.02 -6.34
CA LYS A 64 19.15 4.71 -5.66
C LYS A 64 19.66 4.82 -4.21
N GLY A 65 20.65 5.66 -3.96
CA GLY A 65 21.21 5.87 -2.62
C GLY A 65 20.35 6.73 -1.68
N THR A 66 19.33 7.40 -2.19
CA THR A 66 18.50 8.35 -1.44
C THR A 66 17.04 7.90 -1.39
N ILE A 67 16.15 8.55 -2.15
CA ILE A 67 14.69 8.35 -2.10
C ILE A 67 14.30 6.92 -2.49
N TYR A 68 14.94 6.32 -3.48
CA TYR A 68 14.63 4.96 -3.93
C TYR A 68 14.86 3.95 -2.79
N ARG A 69 16.04 3.97 -2.14
CA ARG A 69 16.34 3.07 -1.03
C ARG A 69 15.35 3.15 0.13
N HIS A 70 14.70 4.31 0.29
CA HIS A 70 13.77 4.54 1.39
C HIS A 70 12.37 3.95 1.08
N PHE A 71 11.89 4.07 -0.18
CA PHE A 71 10.51 3.72 -0.54
C PHE A 71 10.39 2.47 -1.41
N VAL A 72 11.49 1.90 -1.91
CA VAL A 72 11.49 0.78 -2.84
C VAL A 72 12.23 -0.40 -2.25
N GLY A 73 11.65 -1.60 -2.36
CA GLY A 73 12.21 -2.82 -1.79
C GLY A 73 13.44 -3.33 -2.53
N GLY A 74 13.47 -3.20 -3.86
CA GLY A 74 14.54 -3.70 -4.71
C GLY A 74 14.27 -3.44 -6.20
N MET A 75 15.19 -3.82 -7.07
CA MET A 75 15.01 -3.72 -8.52
C MET A 75 14.33 -4.96 -9.12
N SER A 76 14.36 -6.06 -8.41
CA SER A 76 13.74 -7.35 -8.75
C SER A 76 13.15 -8.01 -7.51
N ILE A 77 12.39 -9.10 -7.69
CA ILE A 77 11.87 -9.91 -6.58
C ILE A 77 13.03 -10.39 -5.68
N ASP A 78 14.11 -10.87 -6.29
CA ASP A 78 15.28 -11.39 -5.54
C ASP A 78 15.97 -10.29 -4.72
N ASP A 79 16.06 -9.06 -5.25
CA ASP A 79 16.59 -7.91 -4.51
C ASP A 79 15.74 -7.56 -3.29
N CYS A 80 14.42 -7.83 -3.33
CA CYS A 80 13.50 -7.60 -2.22
C CYS A 80 13.70 -8.56 -1.04
N ALA A 81 14.39 -9.69 -1.22
CA ALA A 81 14.53 -10.72 -0.18
C ALA A 81 15.04 -10.15 1.16
N LYS A 82 16.07 -9.30 1.13
CA LYS A 82 16.59 -8.66 2.35
C LYS A 82 15.57 -7.76 3.05
N THR A 83 14.73 -7.07 2.29
CA THR A 83 13.67 -6.21 2.83
C THR A 83 12.57 -7.06 3.45
N ILE A 84 12.15 -8.14 2.75
CA ILE A 84 11.16 -9.10 3.22
C ILE A 84 11.63 -9.75 4.53
N ASP A 85 12.87 -10.26 4.58
CA ASP A 85 13.44 -10.89 5.78
C ASP A 85 13.50 -9.94 6.97
N ARG A 86 13.86 -8.67 6.73
CA ARG A 86 13.89 -7.65 7.78
C ARG A 86 12.49 -7.38 8.35
N LEU A 87 11.49 -7.23 7.50
CA LEU A 87 10.10 -7.04 7.90
C LEU A 87 9.56 -8.28 8.65
N ALA A 88 9.83 -9.46 8.13
CA ALA A 88 9.40 -10.74 8.71
C ALA A 88 9.96 -10.97 10.14
N LYS A 89 11.19 -10.54 10.43
CA LYS A 89 11.77 -10.59 11.79
C LYS A 89 10.97 -9.78 12.82
N ARG A 90 10.16 -8.85 12.37
CA ARG A 90 9.28 -8.01 13.18
C ARG A 90 7.80 -8.40 13.01
N ASN A 91 7.50 -9.62 12.52
CA ASN A 91 6.16 -10.10 12.22
C ASN A 91 5.37 -9.19 11.27
N VAL A 92 6.07 -8.42 10.43
CA VAL A 92 5.47 -7.59 9.38
C VAL A 92 5.61 -8.32 8.07
N GLN A 93 4.48 -8.53 7.40
CA GLN A 93 4.43 -9.19 6.11
C GLN A 93 4.68 -8.20 4.96
N SER A 94 4.95 -8.70 3.78
CA SER A 94 5.24 -7.90 2.60
C SER A 94 4.25 -8.18 1.48
N ILE A 95 3.86 -7.14 0.74
CA ILE A 95 3.10 -7.24 -0.50
C ILE A 95 3.98 -6.65 -1.59
N LEU A 96 4.41 -7.47 -2.53
CA LEU A 96 5.28 -7.03 -3.62
C LEU A 96 4.42 -6.39 -4.72
N ASP A 97 4.70 -5.13 -5.04
CA ASP A 97 4.06 -4.38 -6.14
C ASP A 97 5.07 -4.12 -7.25
N TYR A 98 4.86 -4.76 -8.40
CA TYR A 98 5.65 -4.47 -9.58
C TYR A 98 5.14 -3.19 -10.23
N ALA A 99 5.88 -2.11 -10.04
CA ALA A 99 5.53 -0.82 -10.58
C ALA A 99 6.25 -0.59 -11.92
N GLN A 100 5.62 -1.00 -13.01
CA GLN A 100 5.99 -0.66 -14.37
C GLN A 100 5.03 0.43 -14.86
N GLU A 101 5.53 1.63 -15.11
CA GLU A 101 4.74 2.75 -15.65
C GLU A 101 5.47 3.35 -16.86
N GLY A 102 4.73 3.73 -17.91
CA GLY A 102 5.19 4.64 -18.95
C GLY A 102 5.41 4.08 -20.34
N GLU A 103 5.25 2.79 -20.61
CA GLU A 103 5.28 2.24 -21.96
C GLU A 103 4.08 1.33 -22.17
N GLU A 104 3.29 1.60 -23.21
CA GLU A 104 2.05 0.90 -23.53
C GLU A 104 2.22 0.10 -24.83
N SER A 105 2.68 -1.14 -24.71
CA SER A 105 2.69 -2.12 -25.80
C SER A 105 2.28 -3.50 -25.30
N ASP A 106 1.80 -4.36 -26.20
CA ASP A 106 1.40 -5.72 -25.83
C ASP A 106 2.56 -6.51 -25.21
N GLU A 107 3.79 -6.32 -25.71
CA GLU A 107 4.99 -6.96 -25.19
C GLU A 107 5.27 -6.56 -23.73
N VAL A 108 5.08 -5.29 -23.39
CA VAL A 108 5.24 -4.75 -22.04
C VAL A 108 4.12 -5.24 -21.13
N PHE A 109 2.87 -5.26 -21.60
CA PHE A 109 1.73 -5.77 -20.86
C PHE A 109 1.88 -7.28 -20.56
N ASP A 110 2.33 -8.06 -21.53
CA ASP A 110 2.61 -9.50 -21.34
C ASP A 110 3.78 -9.73 -20.38
N ALA A 111 4.84 -8.90 -20.47
CA ALA A 111 5.96 -8.98 -19.54
C ALA A 111 5.52 -8.64 -18.10
N THR A 112 4.67 -7.62 -17.93
CA THR A 112 4.09 -7.26 -16.64
C THR A 112 3.20 -8.37 -16.09
N CYS A 113 2.33 -8.96 -16.91
CA CYS A 113 1.50 -10.11 -16.53
C CYS A 113 2.37 -11.27 -16.04
N ARG A 114 3.42 -11.64 -16.79
CA ARG A 114 4.36 -12.69 -16.36
C ARG A 114 5.06 -12.36 -15.06
N GLU A 115 5.46 -11.09 -14.84
CA GLU A 115 6.12 -10.68 -13.59
C GLU A 115 5.15 -10.75 -12.41
N VAL A 116 3.89 -10.35 -12.58
CA VAL A 116 2.85 -10.51 -11.55
C VAL A 116 2.65 -12.00 -11.20
N ILE A 117 2.59 -12.88 -12.20
CA ILE A 117 2.53 -14.33 -11.98
C ILE A 117 3.76 -14.82 -11.20
N ARG A 118 4.95 -14.30 -11.48
CA ARG A 118 6.17 -14.62 -10.69
C ARG A 118 6.04 -14.16 -9.24
N THR A 119 5.39 -13.02 -8.95
CA THR A 119 5.14 -12.61 -7.55
C THR A 119 4.19 -13.57 -6.84
N ILE A 120 3.20 -14.14 -7.54
CA ILE A 120 2.30 -15.17 -7.00
C ILE A 120 3.06 -16.45 -6.69
N ASP A 121 3.91 -16.91 -7.63
CA ASP A 121 4.77 -18.09 -7.44
C ASP A 121 5.75 -17.90 -6.27
N PHE A 122 6.29 -16.68 -6.11
CA PHE A 122 7.15 -16.32 -4.98
C PHE A 122 6.38 -16.31 -3.66
N ALA A 123 5.20 -15.70 -3.62
CA ALA A 123 4.33 -15.67 -2.45
C ALA A 123 3.96 -17.07 -1.95
N LYS A 124 3.69 -18.02 -2.86
CA LYS A 124 3.43 -19.42 -2.50
C LYS A 124 4.56 -20.05 -1.69
N LYS A 125 5.80 -19.65 -1.96
CA LYS A 125 7.01 -20.21 -1.32
C LYS A 125 7.42 -19.44 -0.04
N HIS A 126 6.84 -18.26 0.20
CA HIS A 126 7.27 -17.35 1.26
C HIS A 126 6.07 -16.88 2.10
N GLN A 127 5.88 -17.47 3.28
CA GLN A 127 4.77 -17.13 4.20
C GLN A 127 4.74 -15.66 4.61
N SER A 128 5.87 -14.97 4.57
CA SER A 128 5.98 -13.54 4.83
C SER A 128 5.46 -12.65 3.67
N VAL A 129 5.02 -13.25 2.55
CA VAL A 129 4.42 -12.58 1.40
C VAL A 129 3.05 -13.19 1.12
N PRO A 130 2.00 -12.83 1.90
CA PRO A 130 0.71 -13.52 1.84
C PRO A 130 -0.17 -13.12 0.66
N PHE A 131 0.16 -12.04 -0.05
CA PHE A 131 -0.62 -11.49 -1.15
C PHE A 131 0.26 -11.16 -2.34
N SER A 132 -0.33 -11.21 -3.53
CA SER A 132 0.18 -10.53 -4.72
C SER A 132 -0.74 -9.36 -5.09
N VAL A 133 -0.24 -8.43 -5.89
CA VAL A 133 -0.98 -7.26 -6.31
C VAL A 133 -0.58 -6.84 -7.72
N PHE A 134 -1.52 -6.23 -8.45
CA PHE A 134 -1.25 -5.62 -9.75
C PHE A 134 -2.17 -4.42 -10.02
N LYS A 135 -1.81 -3.63 -11.03
CA LYS A 135 -2.63 -2.55 -11.59
C LYS A 135 -3.11 -2.95 -12.98
N ILE A 136 -4.37 -2.65 -13.30
CA ILE A 136 -4.92 -3.00 -14.60
C ILE A 136 -4.24 -2.23 -15.73
N THR A 137 -3.79 -1.00 -15.48
CA THR A 137 -3.03 -0.20 -16.47
C THR A 137 -1.63 -0.74 -16.74
N GLY A 138 -1.10 -1.61 -15.90
CA GLY A 138 0.15 -2.33 -16.17
C GLY A 138 0.01 -3.49 -17.16
N ILE A 139 -1.24 -3.89 -17.49
CA ILE A 139 -1.54 -5.02 -18.39
C ILE A 139 -2.55 -4.69 -19.49
N GLY A 140 -2.98 -3.42 -19.58
CA GLY A 140 -3.90 -2.92 -20.59
C GLY A 140 -3.88 -1.41 -20.70
N ARG A 141 -4.12 -0.89 -21.88
CA ARG A 141 -4.06 0.53 -22.23
C ARG A 141 -5.21 1.32 -21.57
N LEU A 142 -4.85 2.44 -20.93
CA LEU A 142 -5.78 3.26 -20.13
C LEU A 142 -7.00 3.77 -20.95
N ASP A 143 -6.76 4.27 -22.15
CA ASP A 143 -7.83 4.82 -23.00
C ASP A 143 -8.79 3.74 -23.53
N LEU A 144 -8.29 2.53 -23.82
CA LEU A 144 -9.13 1.38 -24.18
C LEU A 144 -10.03 0.98 -22.99
N LEU A 145 -9.45 0.88 -21.79
CA LEU A 145 -10.22 0.60 -20.57
C LEU A 145 -11.28 1.68 -20.30
N ALA A 146 -10.97 2.95 -20.59
CA ALA A 146 -11.91 4.06 -20.48
C ALA A 146 -13.09 3.91 -21.46
N LYS A 147 -12.82 3.56 -22.74
CA LYS A 147 -13.86 3.31 -23.75
C LYS A 147 -14.76 2.14 -23.35
N VAL A 148 -14.18 1.03 -22.90
CA VAL A 148 -14.94 -0.13 -22.42
C VAL A 148 -15.84 0.25 -21.24
N SER A 149 -15.29 0.96 -20.26
CA SER A 149 -16.04 1.45 -19.09
C SER A 149 -17.20 2.38 -19.48
N ALA A 150 -16.99 3.22 -20.50
CA ALA A 150 -18.01 4.13 -21.03
C ALA A 150 -19.03 3.42 -21.96
N ARG A 151 -18.87 2.11 -22.23
CA ARG A 151 -19.68 1.34 -23.18
C ARG A 151 -19.62 1.91 -24.60
N GLU A 152 -18.51 2.52 -24.99
CA GLU A 152 -18.28 3.02 -26.34
C GLU A 152 -18.11 1.86 -27.34
N ARG A 153 -18.41 2.14 -28.59
CA ARG A 153 -18.20 1.16 -29.67
C ARG A 153 -16.70 1.01 -29.93
N LEU A 154 -16.20 -0.20 -29.79
CA LEU A 154 -14.83 -0.56 -30.10
C LEU A 154 -14.69 -0.94 -31.57
N THR A 155 -13.53 -0.67 -32.16
CA THR A 155 -13.11 -1.25 -33.44
C THR A 155 -12.78 -2.75 -33.26
N ASP A 156 -12.63 -3.47 -34.35
CA ASP A 156 -12.28 -4.92 -34.29
C ASP A 156 -10.90 -5.11 -33.63
N ASP A 157 -9.94 -4.22 -33.89
CA ASP A 157 -8.62 -4.24 -33.27
C ASP A 157 -8.68 -3.95 -31.76
N GLU A 158 -9.49 -2.97 -31.35
CA GLU A 158 -9.72 -2.63 -29.94
C GLU A 158 -10.45 -3.77 -29.20
N GLN A 159 -11.37 -4.48 -29.85
CA GLN A 159 -12.02 -5.66 -29.28
C GLN A 159 -11.01 -6.80 -29.06
N ALA A 160 -10.14 -7.05 -30.04
CA ALA A 160 -9.07 -8.04 -29.92
C ALA A 160 -8.06 -7.66 -28.83
N GLU A 161 -7.73 -6.37 -28.71
CA GLU A 161 -6.86 -5.85 -27.65
C GLU A 161 -7.51 -6.02 -26.26
N TYR A 162 -8.78 -5.66 -26.11
CA TYR A 162 -9.50 -5.81 -24.83
C TYR A 162 -9.60 -7.29 -24.42
N LYS A 163 -9.81 -8.19 -25.37
CA LYS A 163 -9.80 -9.64 -25.08
C LYS A 163 -8.48 -10.09 -24.50
N ARG A 164 -7.34 -9.57 -24.99
CA ARG A 164 -6.01 -9.85 -24.39
C ARG A 164 -5.90 -9.33 -22.96
N VAL A 165 -6.51 -8.17 -22.65
CA VAL A 165 -6.58 -7.68 -21.26
C VAL A 165 -7.35 -8.66 -20.37
N GLU A 166 -8.53 -9.13 -20.83
CA GLU A 166 -9.32 -10.13 -20.08
C GLU A 166 -8.51 -11.41 -19.84
N GLU A 167 -7.81 -11.90 -20.86
CA GLU A 167 -6.97 -13.10 -20.77
C GLU A 167 -5.82 -12.93 -19.77
N ARG A 168 -5.16 -11.76 -19.72
CA ARG A 168 -4.11 -11.44 -18.73
C ARG A 168 -4.67 -11.37 -17.31
N VAL A 169 -5.81 -10.71 -17.11
CA VAL A 169 -6.48 -10.62 -15.80
C VAL A 169 -6.87 -12.02 -15.32
N GLU A 170 -7.47 -12.83 -16.18
CA GLU A 170 -7.87 -14.19 -15.85
C GLU A 170 -6.66 -15.08 -15.54
N ALA A 171 -5.58 -15.00 -16.30
CA ALA A 171 -4.35 -15.76 -16.06
C ALA A 171 -3.74 -15.45 -14.68
N ILE A 172 -3.72 -14.18 -14.28
CA ILE A 172 -3.22 -13.74 -12.97
C ILE A 172 -4.08 -14.33 -11.84
N PHE A 173 -5.39 -14.14 -11.88
CA PHE A 173 -6.28 -14.62 -10.81
C PHE A 173 -6.39 -16.16 -10.78
N LYS A 174 -6.41 -16.81 -11.94
CA LYS A 174 -6.35 -18.26 -12.05
C LYS A 174 -5.09 -18.81 -11.37
N ARG A 175 -3.93 -18.20 -11.62
CA ARG A 175 -2.69 -18.61 -10.95
C ARG A 175 -2.76 -18.43 -9.44
N GLY A 176 -3.34 -17.33 -8.96
CA GLY A 176 -3.61 -17.10 -7.54
C GLY A 176 -4.49 -18.22 -6.95
N HIS A 177 -5.56 -18.60 -7.64
CA HIS A 177 -6.47 -19.67 -7.23
C HIS A 177 -5.76 -21.03 -7.18
N GLU A 178 -5.03 -21.41 -8.23
CA GLU A 178 -4.28 -22.69 -8.30
C GLU A 178 -3.31 -22.85 -7.13
N LEU A 179 -2.68 -21.76 -6.68
CA LEU A 179 -1.69 -21.78 -5.61
C LEU A 179 -2.27 -21.43 -4.23
N GLY A 180 -3.53 -21.00 -4.16
CA GLY A 180 -4.17 -20.54 -2.93
C GLY A 180 -3.57 -19.24 -2.40
N VAL A 181 -3.04 -18.37 -3.27
CA VAL A 181 -2.46 -17.06 -2.97
C VAL A 181 -3.46 -15.98 -3.33
N PRO A 182 -3.96 -15.20 -2.37
CA PRO A 182 -4.83 -14.07 -2.66
C PRO A 182 -4.13 -13.01 -3.53
N VAL A 183 -4.86 -12.49 -4.51
CA VAL A 183 -4.39 -11.47 -5.43
C VAL A 183 -5.31 -10.27 -5.36
N MET A 184 -4.75 -9.09 -5.17
CA MET A 184 -5.47 -7.81 -5.15
C MET A 184 -5.25 -7.08 -6.47
N VAL A 185 -6.29 -6.44 -6.99
CA VAL A 185 -6.13 -5.45 -8.04
C VAL A 185 -6.27 -4.06 -7.45
N ASP A 186 -5.32 -3.17 -7.75
CA ASP A 186 -5.36 -1.79 -7.29
C ASP A 186 -6.39 -0.99 -8.07
N ALA A 187 -7.16 -0.16 -7.37
CA ALA A 187 -8.01 0.84 -8.00
C ALA A 187 -7.17 2.04 -8.44
N GLU A 188 -7.47 2.54 -9.60
CA GLU A 188 -6.79 3.68 -10.21
C GLU A 188 -7.79 4.82 -10.50
N GLN A 189 -7.89 5.31 -11.72
CA GLN A 189 -8.83 6.38 -12.08
C GLN A 189 -10.28 5.87 -12.08
N THR A 190 -11.21 6.74 -11.69
CA THR A 190 -12.63 6.37 -11.54
C THR A 190 -13.29 5.98 -12.87
N TRP A 191 -12.82 6.53 -13.98
CA TRP A 191 -13.40 6.28 -15.31
C TRP A 191 -13.05 4.93 -15.93
N ILE A 192 -12.08 4.19 -15.35
CA ILE A 192 -11.80 2.79 -15.71
C ILE A 192 -12.30 1.81 -14.66
N GLN A 193 -12.81 2.29 -13.52
CA GLN A 193 -13.26 1.42 -12.44
C GLN A 193 -14.45 0.52 -12.81
N PRO A 194 -15.44 0.94 -13.64
CA PRO A 194 -16.56 0.08 -14.02
C PRO A 194 -16.12 -1.22 -14.69
N VAL A 195 -15.21 -1.17 -15.66
CA VAL A 195 -14.72 -2.37 -16.34
C VAL A 195 -13.92 -3.26 -15.37
N LEU A 196 -13.16 -2.65 -14.47
CA LEU A 196 -12.41 -3.39 -13.46
C LEU A 196 -13.34 -4.12 -12.48
N ASP A 197 -14.36 -3.43 -11.98
CA ASP A 197 -15.35 -4.03 -11.07
C ASP A 197 -16.07 -5.22 -11.73
N GLU A 198 -16.46 -5.08 -13.00
CA GLU A 198 -17.13 -6.15 -13.75
C GLU A 198 -16.24 -7.40 -13.90
N LEU A 199 -14.99 -7.22 -14.32
CA LEU A 199 -14.01 -8.30 -14.44
C LEU A 199 -13.75 -8.99 -13.10
N VAL A 200 -13.53 -8.19 -12.05
CA VAL A 200 -13.19 -8.72 -10.72
C VAL A 200 -14.37 -9.44 -10.09
N MET A 201 -15.57 -8.89 -10.15
CA MET A 201 -16.78 -9.55 -9.60
C MET A 201 -17.08 -10.88 -10.30
N ARG A 202 -16.92 -10.94 -11.64
CA ARG A 202 -17.03 -12.18 -12.39
C ARG A 202 -16.03 -13.25 -11.91
N LEU A 203 -14.77 -12.84 -11.68
CA LEU A 203 -13.71 -13.75 -11.26
C LEU A 203 -13.82 -14.10 -9.76
N MET A 204 -14.36 -13.22 -8.91
CA MET A 204 -14.71 -13.58 -7.54
C MET A 204 -15.75 -14.71 -7.50
N ALA A 205 -16.80 -14.61 -8.31
CA ALA A 205 -17.82 -15.66 -8.41
C ALA A 205 -17.23 -17.01 -8.85
N LEU A 206 -16.17 -16.99 -9.67
CA LEU A 206 -15.51 -18.20 -10.16
C LEU A 206 -14.50 -18.80 -9.15
N TYR A 207 -13.76 -17.95 -8.43
CA TYR A 207 -12.58 -18.40 -7.68
C TYR A 207 -12.68 -18.23 -6.15
N ASN A 208 -13.70 -17.54 -5.62
CA ASN A 208 -13.80 -17.24 -4.18
C ASN A 208 -14.81 -18.13 -3.43
N SER A 209 -15.05 -19.36 -3.87
CA SER A 209 -16.01 -20.25 -3.20
C SER A 209 -15.64 -20.56 -1.74
N GLU A 210 -14.36 -20.78 -1.45
CA GLU A 210 -13.88 -21.13 -0.11
C GLU A 210 -13.08 -20.02 0.54
N LYS A 211 -12.25 -19.30 -0.25
CA LYS A 211 -11.34 -18.25 0.20
C LYS A 211 -11.44 -17.03 -0.73
N ALA A 212 -11.23 -15.85 -0.18
CA ALA A 212 -11.16 -14.62 -0.96
C ALA A 212 -9.83 -14.50 -1.71
N ILE A 213 -9.67 -15.30 -2.79
CA ILE A 213 -8.47 -15.31 -3.64
C ILE A 213 -8.43 -14.04 -4.51
N VAL A 214 -9.55 -13.71 -5.15
CA VAL A 214 -9.71 -12.51 -5.97
C VAL A 214 -10.16 -11.38 -5.06
N GLN A 215 -9.43 -10.26 -5.04
CA GLN A 215 -9.74 -9.13 -4.18
C GLN A 215 -9.74 -7.82 -4.96
N ASN A 216 -10.77 -6.99 -4.76
CA ASN A 216 -10.90 -5.67 -5.37
C ASN A 216 -10.35 -4.57 -4.43
N THR A 217 -10.16 -3.36 -4.95
CA THR A 217 -9.80 -2.18 -4.15
C THR A 217 -10.86 -1.09 -4.26
N TYR A 218 -11.28 -0.54 -3.10
CA TYR A 218 -12.27 0.53 -3.00
C TYR A 218 -11.62 1.81 -2.47
N GLN A 219 -11.84 2.91 -3.19
CA GLN A 219 -11.29 4.24 -2.87
C GLN A 219 -12.37 5.08 -2.17
N MET A 220 -12.21 5.33 -0.86
CA MET A 220 -13.24 5.99 -0.04
C MET A 220 -13.30 7.51 -0.24
N TYR A 221 -12.40 8.09 -1.04
CA TYR A 221 -12.54 9.49 -1.47
C TYR A 221 -13.64 9.69 -2.53
N ARG A 222 -14.23 8.60 -3.07
CA ARG A 222 -15.42 8.66 -3.91
C ARG A 222 -16.67 8.58 -3.04
N HIS A 223 -17.62 9.48 -3.28
CA HIS A 223 -18.87 9.52 -2.52
C HIS A 223 -19.81 8.32 -2.78
N ASP A 224 -19.59 7.56 -3.85
CA ASP A 224 -20.38 6.37 -4.21
C ASP A 224 -19.75 5.03 -3.74
N SER A 225 -18.51 5.05 -3.22
CA SER A 225 -17.76 3.83 -2.92
C SER A 225 -18.39 2.96 -1.85
N LEU A 226 -18.96 3.56 -0.80
CA LEU A 226 -19.60 2.81 0.29
C LEU A 226 -20.81 2.01 -0.22
N GLU A 227 -21.68 2.64 -1.02
CA GLU A 227 -22.88 1.97 -1.54
C GLU A 227 -22.51 0.92 -2.60
N ARG A 228 -21.54 1.21 -3.46
CA ARG A 228 -21.02 0.25 -4.43
C ARG A 228 -20.42 -0.98 -3.74
N LEU A 229 -19.62 -0.80 -2.67
CA LEU A 229 -19.07 -1.89 -1.89
C LEU A 229 -20.19 -2.77 -1.31
N LYS A 230 -21.22 -2.16 -0.71
CA LYS A 230 -22.37 -2.89 -0.16
C LYS A 230 -23.15 -3.64 -1.23
N GLN A 231 -23.30 -3.05 -2.42
CA GLN A 231 -23.94 -3.72 -3.55
C GLN A 231 -23.16 -4.96 -4.01
N HIS A 232 -21.84 -4.84 -4.17
CA HIS A 232 -20.98 -5.96 -4.56
C HIS A 232 -20.94 -7.05 -3.47
N HIS A 233 -20.98 -6.66 -2.19
CA HIS A 233 -21.10 -7.63 -1.11
C HIS A 233 -22.44 -8.38 -1.13
N ARG A 234 -23.58 -7.70 -1.39
CA ARG A 234 -24.87 -8.37 -1.59
C ARG A 234 -24.82 -9.38 -2.74
N MET A 235 -24.23 -9.00 -3.88
CA MET A 235 -24.02 -9.91 -5.01
C MET A 235 -23.18 -11.14 -4.61
N ALA A 236 -22.14 -10.94 -3.78
CA ALA A 236 -21.32 -12.04 -3.28
C ALA A 236 -22.11 -12.99 -2.36
N LEU A 237 -22.95 -12.46 -1.48
CA LEU A 237 -23.83 -13.25 -0.60
C LEU A 237 -24.86 -14.05 -1.43
N GLU A 238 -25.51 -13.40 -2.40
CA GLU A 238 -26.47 -14.04 -3.31
C GLU A 238 -25.81 -15.13 -4.16
N GLY A 239 -24.58 -14.87 -4.62
CA GLY A 239 -23.79 -15.82 -5.41
C GLY A 239 -23.07 -16.90 -4.58
N GLY A 240 -23.11 -16.83 -3.25
CA GLY A 240 -22.51 -17.82 -2.35
C GLY A 240 -20.97 -17.85 -2.37
N PHE A 241 -20.30 -16.70 -2.63
CA PHE A 241 -18.85 -16.63 -2.65
C PHE A 241 -18.29 -15.57 -1.64
N LYS A 242 -17.04 -15.76 -1.25
CA LYS A 242 -16.34 -14.85 -0.32
C LYS A 242 -16.02 -13.53 -1.00
N PHE A 243 -16.28 -12.42 -0.29
CA PHE A 243 -15.99 -11.07 -0.77
C PHE A 243 -14.62 -10.61 -0.29
N GLY A 244 -13.65 -10.50 -1.19
CA GLY A 244 -12.29 -10.05 -0.88
C GLY A 244 -12.06 -8.60 -1.27
N LEU A 245 -11.50 -7.78 -0.36
CA LEU A 245 -11.26 -6.39 -0.70
C LEU A 245 -10.15 -5.70 0.08
N LYS A 246 -9.63 -4.63 -0.52
CA LYS A 246 -8.79 -3.62 0.13
C LYS A 246 -9.51 -2.28 0.10
N ILE A 247 -9.45 -1.53 1.20
CA ILE A 247 -9.89 -0.13 1.21
C ILE A 247 -8.71 0.82 1.32
N VAL A 248 -8.78 1.88 0.53
CA VAL A 248 -7.85 3.01 0.52
C VAL A 248 -8.62 4.33 0.51
N ARG A 249 -7.96 5.46 0.81
CA ARG A 249 -8.61 6.76 0.61
C ARG A 249 -8.70 7.11 -0.87
N GLY A 250 -7.61 7.01 -1.60
CA GLY A 250 -7.46 7.30 -3.02
C GLY A 250 -6.25 8.19 -3.30
N ALA A 251 -5.69 8.11 -4.51
CA ALA A 251 -4.41 8.74 -4.84
C ALA A 251 -4.46 9.68 -6.05
N TYR A 252 -5.63 9.84 -6.70
CA TYR A 252 -5.74 10.55 -7.98
C TYR A 252 -6.66 11.78 -7.93
N MET A 253 -6.88 12.35 -6.74
CA MET A 253 -7.89 13.38 -6.50
C MET A 253 -7.81 14.59 -7.44
N GLU A 254 -6.60 15.10 -7.71
CA GLU A 254 -6.41 16.25 -8.60
C GLU A 254 -6.79 15.89 -10.04
N LYS A 255 -6.28 14.77 -10.57
CA LYS A 255 -6.61 14.27 -11.91
C LYS A 255 -8.11 14.02 -12.09
N GLU A 256 -8.77 13.50 -11.07
CA GLU A 256 -10.22 13.27 -11.07
C GLU A 256 -11.02 14.56 -11.18
N ARG A 257 -10.62 15.57 -10.42
CA ARG A 257 -11.28 16.90 -10.45
C ARG A 257 -11.04 17.63 -11.75
N GLU A 258 -9.79 17.61 -12.25
CA GLU A 258 -9.44 18.19 -13.55
C GLU A 258 -10.26 17.56 -14.68
N ARG A 259 -10.28 16.22 -14.76
CA ARG A 259 -11.07 15.50 -15.77
C ARG A 259 -12.56 15.80 -15.67
N ALA A 260 -13.13 15.86 -14.47
CA ALA A 260 -14.55 16.18 -14.30
C ALA A 260 -14.90 17.57 -14.85
N ILE A 261 -14.01 18.56 -14.66
CA ILE A 261 -14.15 19.91 -15.23
C ILE A 261 -14.03 19.87 -16.76
N GLU A 262 -13.01 19.21 -17.30
CA GLU A 262 -12.75 19.12 -18.74
C GLU A 262 -13.90 18.44 -19.50
N MET A 263 -14.44 17.36 -18.91
CA MET A 263 -15.49 16.55 -19.53
C MET A 263 -16.91 16.99 -19.17
N GLY A 264 -17.08 17.93 -18.23
CA GLY A 264 -18.37 18.50 -17.85
C GLY A 264 -19.30 17.57 -17.10
N TYR A 265 -18.78 16.58 -16.33
CA TYR A 265 -19.58 15.69 -15.49
C TYR A 265 -19.39 15.98 -13.99
N PRO A 266 -20.37 15.58 -13.13
CA PRO A 266 -20.23 15.72 -11.68
C PRO A 266 -19.04 14.93 -11.15
N CYS A 267 -18.15 15.60 -10.42
CA CYS A 267 -16.98 14.94 -9.82
C CYS A 267 -17.40 13.92 -8.76
N LEU A 268 -16.89 12.69 -8.86
CA LEU A 268 -17.18 11.62 -7.91
C LEU A 268 -16.40 11.75 -6.59
N ILE A 269 -15.46 12.69 -6.51
CA ILE A 269 -14.61 12.86 -5.32
C ILE A 269 -15.38 13.62 -4.23
N GLN A 270 -15.28 13.13 -3.01
CA GLN A 270 -15.82 13.77 -1.81
C GLN A 270 -15.44 15.26 -1.74
N PRO A 271 -16.33 16.13 -1.22
CA PRO A 271 -16.06 17.56 -1.15
C PRO A 271 -14.85 17.88 -0.27
N ASP A 272 -14.62 17.08 0.77
CA ASP A 272 -13.58 17.31 1.75
C ASP A 272 -13.01 16.01 2.36
N LYS A 273 -11.92 16.18 3.11
CA LYS A 273 -11.26 15.09 3.82
C LYS A 273 -12.13 14.49 4.93
N ALA A 274 -12.94 15.28 5.59
CA ALA A 274 -13.78 14.81 6.70
C ALA A 274 -14.84 13.81 6.18
N SER A 275 -15.43 14.08 5.03
CA SER A 275 -16.35 13.16 4.34
C SER A 275 -15.67 11.86 3.93
N THR A 276 -14.45 11.95 3.37
CA THR A 276 -13.63 10.77 3.07
C THR A 276 -13.31 9.96 4.34
N ASP A 277 -12.92 10.62 5.42
CA ASP A 277 -12.60 9.97 6.70
C ASP A 277 -13.82 9.30 7.33
N ARG A 278 -15.00 9.91 7.23
CA ARG A 278 -16.27 9.33 7.70
C ARG A 278 -16.58 8.03 6.95
N ASP A 279 -16.63 8.09 5.62
CA ASP A 279 -16.98 6.94 4.79
C ASP A 279 -15.95 5.81 4.94
N PHE A 280 -14.66 6.16 5.06
CA PHE A 280 -13.59 5.19 5.35
C PHE A 280 -13.82 4.48 6.69
N ASN A 281 -14.20 5.21 7.74
CA ASN A 281 -14.45 4.64 9.05
C ASN A 281 -15.78 3.86 9.12
N ASP A 282 -16.79 4.26 8.36
CA ASP A 282 -18.08 3.54 8.26
C ASP A 282 -17.92 2.21 7.50
N VAL A 283 -17.08 2.17 6.47
CA VAL A 283 -16.72 0.91 5.80
C VAL A 283 -15.98 -0.04 6.75
N ILE A 284 -15.07 0.45 7.60
CA ILE A 284 -14.41 -0.40 8.61
C ILE A 284 -15.45 -1.09 9.51
N ARG A 285 -16.45 -0.36 9.99
CA ARG A 285 -17.53 -0.92 10.80
C ARG A 285 -18.34 -1.96 10.02
N TYR A 286 -18.74 -1.61 8.80
CA TYR A 286 -19.49 -2.50 7.92
C TYR A 286 -18.76 -3.81 7.65
N MET A 287 -17.49 -3.77 7.30
CA MET A 287 -16.69 -4.98 7.03
C MET A 287 -16.57 -5.87 8.27
N LEU A 288 -16.38 -5.27 9.45
CA LEU A 288 -16.34 -6.03 10.70
C LEU A 288 -17.70 -6.62 11.11
N ASP A 289 -18.83 -5.99 10.75
CA ASP A 289 -20.16 -6.55 10.96
C ASP A 289 -20.43 -7.76 10.07
N HIS A 290 -19.62 -7.95 9.02
CA HIS A 290 -19.75 -9.03 8.03
C HIS A 290 -18.46 -9.84 7.88
N VAL A 291 -17.65 -9.93 8.94
CA VAL A 291 -16.32 -10.57 8.93
C VAL A 291 -16.34 -12.04 8.51
N ASP A 292 -17.48 -12.72 8.66
CA ASP A 292 -17.64 -14.13 8.25
C ASP A 292 -17.71 -14.30 6.71
N SER A 293 -18.09 -13.25 5.97
CA SER A 293 -18.24 -13.26 4.50
C SER A 293 -17.25 -12.37 3.79
N ILE A 294 -16.57 -11.46 4.50
CA ILE A 294 -15.63 -10.48 3.95
C ILE A 294 -14.23 -10.69 4.51
N ASP A 295 -13.27 -10.96 3.62
CA ASP A 295 -11.83 -10.83 3.93
C ASP A 295 -11.35 -9.46 3.45
N PHE A 296 -10.66 -8.70 4.31
CA PHE A 296 -10.34 -7.32 3.97
C PHE A 296 -8.99 -6.82 4.46
N MET A 297 -8.47 -5.84 3.73
CA MET A 297 -7.27 -5.09 4.09
C MET A 297 -7.60 -3.60 4.24
N VAL A 298 -7.22 -3.02 5.38
CA VAL A 298 -7.31 -1.57 5.63
C VAL A 298 -5.95 -0.94 5.37
N ALA A 299 -5.79 -0.37 4.17
CA ALA A 299 -4.54 0.25 3.74
C ALA A 299 -4.59 1.76 4.00
N THR A 300 -3.92 2.19 5.06
CA THR A 300 -3.96 3.60 5.49
C THR A 300 -2.76 4.01 6.34
N HIS A 301 -2.38 5.29 6.21
CA HIS A 301 -1.41 5.99 7.04
C HIS A 301 -2.08 6.81 8.18
N ASN A 302 -3.40 6.71 8.31
CA ASN A 302 -4.16 7.46 9.31
C ASN A 302 -4.21 6.71 10.64
N GLU A 303 -3.56 7.28 11.68
CA GLU A 303 -3.53 6.69 13.02
C GLU A 303 -4.94 6.46 13.60
N LYS A 304 -5.87 7.41 13.39
CA LYS A 304 -7.22 7.32 13.97
C LYS A 304 -8.02 6.16 13.38
N SER A 305 -7.95 5.94 12.07
CA SER A 305 -8.62 4.82 11.41
C SER A 305 -7.97 3.48 11.77
N SER A 306 -6.63 3.43 11.90
CA SER A 306 -5.93 2.23 12.38
C SER A 306 -6.29 1.90 13.83
N LEU A 307 -6.36 2.90 14.72
CA LEU A 307 -6.83 2.72 16.10
C LEU A 307 -8.29 2.29 16.18
N LEU A 308 -9.15 2.84 15.30
CA LEU A 308 -10.55 2.44 15.22
C LEU A 308 -10.68 0.96 14.90
N LEU A 309 -10.00 0.48 13.85
CA LEU A 309 -10.03 -0.94 13.48
C LEU A 309 -9.51 -1.83 14.62
N ALA A 310 -8.36 -1.50 15.18
CA ALA A 310 -7.76 -2.28 16.27
C ALA A 310 -8.68 -2.36 17.50
N ARG A 311 -9.30 -1.24 17.91
CA ARG A 311 -10.25 -1.19 18.99
C ARG A 311 -11.48 -2.07 18.71
N LEU A 312 -12.06 -1.95 17.52
CA LEU A 312 -13.25 -2.72 17.15
C LEU A 312 -12.97 -4.23 17.08
N ILE A 313 -11.76 -4.65 16.67
CA ILE A 313 -11.33 -6.05 16.74
C ILE A 313 -11.34 -6.53 18.20
N ASP A 314 -10.72 -5.76 19.10
CA ASP A 314 -10.67 -6.12 20.54
C ASP A 314 -12.06 -6.09 21.20
N GLU A 315 -12.90 -5.09 20.91
CA GLU A 315 -14.28 -4.95 21.44
C GLU A 315 -15.19 -6.10 21.01
N ARG A 316 -15.02 -6.63 19.79
CA ARG A 316 -15.78 -7.78 19.28
C ARG A 316 -15.21 -9.13 19.70
N GLY A 317 -14.12 -9.15 20.45
CA GLY A 317 -13.44 -10.37 20.88
C GLY A 317 -12.81 -11.18 19.74
N LEU A 318 -12.60 -10.58 18.58
CA LEU A 318 -11.94 -11.22 17.45
C LEU A 318 -10.44 -11.43 17.75
N PRO A 319 -9.83 -12.51 17.23
CA PRO A 319 -8.38 -12.66 17.35
C PRO A 319 -7.67 -11.52 16.62
N ARG A 320 -6.65 -10.93 17.24
CA ARG A 320 -5.87 -9.84 16.63
C ARG A 320 -5.22 -10.24 15.31
N ASN A 321 -4.85 -11.52 15.18
CA ASN A 321 -4.33 -12.14 13.96
C ASN A 321 -5.43 -12.86 13.15
N HIS A 322 -6.67 -12.35 13.16
CA HIS A 322 -7.75 -12.93 12.36
C HIS A 322 -7.32 -13.04 10.88
N PRO A 323 -7.42 -14.22 10.25
CA PRO A 323 -6.83 -14.47 8.93
C PRO A 323 -7.41 -13.60 7.79
N GLY A 324 -8.67 -13.16 7.93
CA GLY A 324 -9.34 -12.28 6.97
C GLY A 324 -9.18 -10.78 7.24
N ILE A 325 -8.36 -10.37 8.23
CA ILE A 325 -8.21 -8.94 8.58
C ILE A 325 -6.74 -8.52 8.54
N TYR A 326 -6.44 -7.51 7.71
CA TYR A 326 -5.09 -6.97 7.56
C TYR A 326 -5.05 -5.46 7.68
N PHE A 327 -3.99 -4.97 8.32
CA PHE A 327 -3.56 -3.58 8.22
C PHE A 327 -2.45 -3.46 7.19
N SER A 328 -2.40 -2.36 6.44
CA SER A 328 -1.31 -2.14 5.52
C SER A 328 -0.86 -0.68 5.44
N GLN A 329 0.44 -0.48 5.30
CA GLN A 329 1.08 0.80 5.05
C GLN A 329 2.11 0.66 3.92
N LEU A 330 2.38 1.75 3.22
CA LEU A 330 3.44 1.78 2.22
C LEU A 330 4.81 1.60 2.89
N TYR A 331 5.70 0.90 2.21
CA TYR A 331 7.08 0.75 2.64
C TYR A 331 7.77 2.11 2.73
N GLY A 332 8.54 2.33 3.81
CA GLY A 332 9.19 3.60 4.09
C GLY A 332 8.29 4.69 4.70
N MET A 333 7.02 4.36 5.00
CA MET A 333 6.07 5.30 5.61
C MET A 333 5.34 4.67 6.80
N SER A 334 5.03 5.48 7.80
CA SER A 334 4.21 5.12 8.98
C SER A 334 4.70 3.88 9.75
N ASP A 335 6.01 3.78 9.92
CA ASP A 335 6.63 2.68 10.67
C ASP A 335 6.14 2.63 12.12
N HIS A 336 5.78 3.78 12.70
CA HIS A 336 5.16 3.87 14.02
C HIS A 336 3.77 3.18 14.09
N ILE A 337 2.97 3.20 13.01
CA ILE A 337 1.72 2.43 12.96
C ILE A 337 2.04 0.95 12.77
N THR A 338 2.83 0.62 11.76
CA THR A 338 3.16 -0.75 11.35
C THR A 338 3.72 -1.58 12.52
N TYR A 339 4.80 -1.11 13.12
CA TYR A 339 5.50 -1.91 14.13
C TYR A 339 4.78 -1.93 15.47
N ASN A 340 4.06 -0.88 15.86
CA ASN A 340 3.25 -0.92 17.07
C ASN A 340 2.03 -1.84 16.94
N LEU A 341 1.41 -1.97 15.75
CA LEU A 341 0.37 -2.95 15.47
C LEU A 341 0.91 -4.37 15.50
N SER A 342 2.02 -4.60 14.80
CA SER A 342 2.68 -5.91 14.74
C SER A 342 3.11 -6.41 16.12
N GLU A 343 3.68 -5.55 16.96
CA GLU A 343 4.07 -5.88 18.35
C GLU A 343 2.87 -6.26 19.21
N GLN A 344 1.68 -5.76 18.89
CA GLN A 344 0.43 -6.11 19.55
C GLN A 344 -0.25 -7.36 18.98
N GLY A 345 0.37 -8.02 17.99
CA GLY A 345 -0.10 -9.27 17.39
C GLY A 345 -1.17 -9.13 16.30
N TYR A 346 -1.34 -7.94 15.72
CA TYR A 346 -2.21 -7.77 14.55
C TYR A 346 -1.50 -8.19 13.26
N ASN A 347 -2.27 -8.65 12.26
CA ASN A 347 -1.73 -8.88 10.93
C ASN A 347 -1.44 -7.55 10.24
N VAL A 348 -0.18 -7.32 9.93
CA VAL A 348 0.29 -6.08 9.28
C VAL A 348 1.15 -6.42 8.08
N ALA A 349 0.91 -5.75 6.96
CA ALA A 349 1.71 -5.88 5.77
C ALA A 349 2.25 -4.52 5.30
N LYS A 350 3.50 -4.49 4.83
CA LYS A 350 4.06 -3.37 4.07
C LYS A 350 3.86 -3.62 2.59
N TYR A 351 3.32 -2.60 1.91
CA TYR A 351 3.25 -2.56 0.46
C TYR A 351 4.62 -2.16 -0.07
N VAL A 352 5.31 -3.09 -0.70
CA VAL A 352 6.73 -2.99 -1.09
C VAL A 352 6.84 -2.92 -2.60
N PRO A 353 6.91 -1.71 -3.19
CA PRO A 353 7.11 -1.58 -4.61
C PRO A 353 8.52 -1.97 -5.00
N TYR A 354 8.67 -2.54 -6.22
CA TYR A 354 9.96 -2.88 -6.78
C TYR A 354 9.99 -2.66 -8.31
N GLY A 355 11.17 -2.45 -8.85
CA GLY A 355 11.37 -2.21 -10.28
C GLY A 355 12.62 -1.38 -10.56
N ALA A 356 12.93 -1.16 -11.84
CA ALA A 356 14.08 -0.36 -12.23
C ALA A 356 13.93 1.10 -11.78
N VAL A 357 15.04 1.79 -11.49
CA VAL A 357 15.01 3.18 -10.97
C VAL A 357 14.17 4.09 -11.85
N ARG A 358 14.33 4.00 -13.17
CA ARG A 358 13.64 4.87 -14.13
C ARG A 358 12.12 4.63 -14.12
N THR A 359 11.68 3.38 -14.09
CA THR A 359 10.25 3.03 -14.07
C THR A 359 9.58 3.34 -12.73
N MET A 360 10.38 3.44 -11.65
CA MET A 360 9.91 3.81 -10.31
C MET A 360 9.76 5.32 -10.09
N MET A 361 10.23 6.17 -11.02
CA MET A 361 10.20 7.63 -10.81
C MET A 361 8.79 8.20 -10.62
N PRO A 362 7.76 7.81 -11.39
CA PRO A 362 6.39 8.31 -11.16
C PRO A 362 5.89 7.95 -9.76
N TYR A 363 6.16 6.74 -9.28
CA TYR A 363 5.82 6.33 -7.91
C TYR A 363 6.53 7.20 -6.86
N LEU A 364 7.85 7.43 -7.02
CA LEU A 364 8.65 8.22 -6.08
C LEU A 364 8.20 9.69 -6.04
N PHE A 365 7.84 10.26 -7.19
CA PHE A 365 7.29 11.62 -7.25
C PHE A 365 5.95 11.73 -6.54
N ARG A 366 5.02 10.75 -6.74
CA ARG A 366 3.76 10.74 -5.98
C ARG A 366 3.98 10.69 -4.47
N ARG A 367 4.97 9.91 -3.99
CA ARG A 367 5.34 9.89 -2.55
C ARG A 367 5.85 11.24 -2.08
N ALA A 368 6.68 11.90 -2.88
CA ALA A 368 7.17 13.23 -2.54
C ALA A 368 6.05 14.29 -2.52
N GLU A 369 5.15 14.26 -3.52
CA GLU A 369 4.00 15.17 -3.62
C GLU A 369 2.99 14.95 -2.48
N GLU A 370 2.62 13.71 -2.17
CA GLU A 370 1.73 13.39 -1.04
C GLU A 370 2.30 13.89 0.30
N ASN A 371 3.59 13.72 0.51
CA ASN A 371 4.24 14.20 1.71
C ASN A 371 4.33 15.75 1.77
N SER A 372 4.27 16.44 0.64
CA SER A 372 4.26 17.90 0.58
C SER A 372 2.86 18.51 0.62
N SER A 373 1.82 17.77 0.25
CA SER A 373 0.44 18.25 0.10
C SER A 373 -0.45 17.96 1.31
N VAL A 374 -0.12 16.95 2.12
CA VAL A 374 -0.91 16.58 3.30
C VAL A 374 -0.33 17.26 4.54
N GLU A 375 -0.87 18.44 4.89
CA GLU A 375 -0.62 19.04 6.19
C GLU A 375 -0.86 18.03 7.32
N GLY A 376 0.15 17.73 8.08
CA GLY A 376 0.08 16.88 9.27
C GLY A 376 0.77 15.51 9.17
N GLN A 377 0.83 14.83 8.04
CA GLN A 377 1.42 13.49 7.97
C GLN A 377 2.95 13.54 7.93
N THR A 378 3.55 14.36 7.07
CA THR A 378 5.00 14.56 7.05
C THR A 378 5.49 15.22 8.33
N SER A 379 4.71 16.17 8.88
CA SER A 379 5.02 16.76 10.18
C SER A 379 5.00 15.71 11.31
N ARG A 380 4.16 14.67 11.20
CA ARG A 380 4.11 13.55 12.17
C ARG A 380 5.32 12.65 12.04
N GLU A 381 5.67 12.20 10.82
CA GLU A 381 6.88 11.40 10.56
C GLU A 381 8.14 12.12 11.06
N LEU A 382 8.32 13.38 10.69
CA LEU A 382 9.45 14.18 11.15
C LEU A 382 9.49 14.30 12.69
N LYS A 383 8.34 14.53 13.34
CA LYS A 383 8.26 14.60 14.80
C LYS A 383 8.65 13.29 15.46
N MET A 384 8.21 12.15 14.91
CA MET A 384 8.51 10.83 15.43
C MET A 384 10.01 10.50 15.27
N ILE A 385 10.59 10.77 14.10
CA ILE A 385 12.02 10.59 13.85
C ILE A 385 12.86 11.49 14.76
N ASP A 386 12.49 12.76 14.92
CA ASP A 386 13.18 13.71 15.81
C ASP A 386 13.10 13.27 17.28
N ALA A 387 11.92 12.81 17.72
CA ALA A 387 11.73 12.27 19.06
C ALA A 387 12.65 11.06 19.32
N GLU A 388 12.76 10.14 18.36
CA GLU A 388 13.64 8.99 18.48
C GLU A 388 15.13 9.38 18.47
N ILE A 389 15.54 10.31 17.62
CA ILE A 389 16.91 10.84 17.63
C ILE A 389 17.26 11.46 19.00
N LYS A 390 16.32 12.23 19.58
CA LYS A 390 16.49 12.81 20.93
C LYS A 390 16.54 11.73 22.00
N ARG A 391 15.62 10.74 21.97
CA ARG A 391 15.60 9.63 22.92
C ARG A 391 16.95 8.90 22.95
N ARG A 392 17.50 8.56 21.78
CA ARG A 392 18.79 7.87 21.67
C ARG A 392 19.97 8.70 22.19
N LYS A 393 19.96 10.01 21.96
CA LYS A 393 21.00 10.90 22.54
C LYS A 393 20.92 10.90 24.07
N THR A 394 19.74 11.04 24.65
CA THR A 394 19.55 11.05 26.10
C THR A 394 19.96 9.70 26.73
N SER A 395 19.65 8.58 26.08
CA SER A 395 20.03 7.25 26.57
C SER A 395 21.56 7.02 26.58
N LEU A 396 22.29 7.61 25.63
CA LEU A 396 23.77 7.57 25.61
C LEU A 396 24.42 8.36 26.75
N PHE A 397 23.73 9.40 27.27
CA PHE A 397 24.20 10.18 28.43
C PHE A 397 23.80 9.56 29.78
N ASN A 398 22.79 8.68 29.80
CA ASN A 398 22.26 8.01 30.99
C ASN A 398 22.78 6.57 31.16
N LEU A 399 23.82 6.14 30.43
CA LEU A 399 24.54 4.91 30.76
C LEU A 399 25.17 5.10 32.14
N PRO A 400 24.92 4.19 33.12
CA PRO A 400 25.63 4.26 34.40
C PRO A 400 27.12 4.27 34.10
N ASN A 401 27.80 5.20 34.74
CA ASN A 401 29.25 5.35 34.66
C ASN A 401 29.88 3.99 35.05
N VAL A 402 30.16 3.11 34.09
CA VAL A 402 31.00 1.94 34.26
C VAL A 402 32.45 2.42 34.25
N GLY A 403 32.80 3.16 35.30
CA GLY A 403 34.08 3.74 35.46
C GLY A 403 34.35 4.00 36.93
N ARG A 404 34.73 2.95 37.68
CA ARG A 404 35.63 2.87 38.79
C ARG A 404 35.34 1.65 39.68
N VAL A 405 35.61 0.48 39.17
CA VAL A 405 36.09 -0.58 40.08
C VAL A 405 37.56 -0.23 40.32
N LYS A 406 37.81 0.56 41.35
CA LYS A 406 39.13 0.62 41.95
C LYS A 406 39.41 -0.76 42.54
N GLN A 407 40.50 -1.35 42.07
CA GLN A 407 41.19 -2.40 42.73
C GLN A 407 41.36 -2.05 44.23
N GLU A 408 40.72 -2.81 45.08
CA GLU A 408 41.20 -3.06 46.43
C GLU A 408 41.68 -4.50 46.44
N PHE A 409 42.95 -4.66 46.03
CA PHE A 409 43.83 -5.69 46.53
C PHE A 409 44.81 -4.96 47.43
N GLY A 410 44.70 -5.23 48.70
CA GLY A 410 45.59 -4.76 49.74
C GLY A 410 45.43 -5.61 50.96
N GLU A 411 46.43 -6.48 51.18
CA GLU A 411 46.83 -7.29 52.35
C GLU A 411 46.00 -8.54 52.66
#